data_9d9a1776e56adf66176fee7211abbf20
#
_entry.id   9d9a1776e56adf66176fee7211abbf20
#
_cell.length_a   1.000
_cell.length_b   1.000
_cell.length_c   1.000
_cell.angle_alpha   90.00
_cell.angle_beta   90.00
_cell.angle_gamma   90.00
#
_symmetry.space_group_name_H-M   'P 1'
#
loop_
_entity.id
_entity.type
_entity.pdbx_description
1 polymer ?
#
loop_
_entity_poly.entity_id
_entity_poly.type
_entity_poly.pdbx_seq_one_letter_code
_entity_poly.pdbx_strand_id
1 'polypeptide(L)'
;MSSENRIIVDRIYEAFEIRNFLTFFNLLSPTIHITQCHQVPWGGVFHGHEEAKIFFGKVNTYLDDHVAIERVIDGSDRIAVIGRGHGTIKSTGRGFDVPIMHLWGFQDGLAVRLEIVLDVPAMQAALAP
;
A
#
# COMPACT_ATOMS: atom_id res chain seq x y z
N MET A 1 24.35 5.07 -0.85
CA MET A 1 23.43 6.19 -1.14
C MET A 1 22.09 5.65 -1.59
N SER A 2 21.01 6.28 -1.15
CA SER A 2 19.68 5.94 -1.62
C SER A 2 19.43 6.53 -3.00
N SER A 3 18.68 5.83 -3.84
CA SER A 3 18.25 6.37 -5.14
C SER A 3 17.22 7.51 -4.93
N GLU A 4 17.01 8.31 -5.97
CA GLU A 4 15.97 9.36 -5.94
C GLU A 4 14.60 8.77 -5.69
N ASN A 5 14.30 7.60 -6.26
CA ASN A 5 13.02 6.91 -6.07
C ASN A 5 12.86 6.41 -4.64
N ARG A 6 13.95 6.05 -3.96
CA ARG A 6 13.91 5.68 -2.55
C ARG A 6 13.43 6.84 -1.68
N ILE A 7 13.84 8.06 -2.01
CA ILE A 7 13.37 9.27 -1.31
C ILE A 7 11.86 9.45 -1.52
N ILE A 8 11.37 9.18 -2.74
CA ILE A 8 9.94 9.26 -3.04
C ILE A 8 9.15 8.22 -2.23
N VAL A 9 9.67 7.00 -2.12
CA VAL A 9 9.06 5.97 -1.26
C VAL A 9 8.90 6.47 0.16
N ASP A 10 9.94 7.07 0.73
CA ASP A 10 9.87 7.60 2.10
C ASP A 10 8.76 8.65 2.23
N ARG A 11 8.60 9.53 1.25
CA ARG A 11 7.55 10.55 1.23
C ARG A 11 6.16 9.93 1.09
N ILE A 12 6.02 8.88 0.29
CA ILE A 12 4.74 8.17 0.11
C ILE A 12 4.26 7.63 1.46
N TYR A 13 5.12 6.89 2.18
CA TYR A 13 4.74 6.30 3.46
C TYR A 13 4.54 7.34 4.55
N GLU A 14 5.33 8.40 4.57
CA GLU A 14 5.13 9.50 5.50
C GLU A 14 3.77 10.17 5.28
N ALA A 15 3.43 10.50 4.02
CA ALA A 15 2.15 11.10 3.69
C ALA A 15 0.97 10.18 4.04
N PHE A 16 1.11 8.89 3.80
CA PHE A 16 0.09 7.92 4.18
C PHE A 16 -0.12 7.87 5.69
N GLU A 17 0.95 7.81 6.46
CA GLU A 17 0.87 7.72 7.93
C GLU A 17 0.17 8.93 8.55
N ILE A 18 0.45 10.13 8.06
CA ILE A 18 -0.20 11.35 8.56
C ILE A 18 -1.52 11.66 7.84
N ARG A 19 -1.97 10.77 6.94
CA ARG A 19 -3.22 10.91 6.16
C ARG A 19 -3.25 12.15 5.29
N ASN A 20 -2.10 12.61 4.81
CA ASN A 20 -2.01 13.68 3.82
C ASN A 20 -2.21 13.09 2.41
N PHE A 21 -3.46 12.86 2.05
CA PHE A 21 -3.78 12.17 0.80
C PHE A 21 -3.52 13.04 -0.44
N LEU A 22 -3.58 14.36 -0.32
CA LEU A 22 -3.20 15.22 -1.44
C LEU A 22 -1.74 14.98 -1.84
N THR A 23 -0.82 15.02 -0.87
CA THR A 23 0.59 14.75 -1.11
C THR A 23 0.78 13.31 -1.59
N PHE A 24 0.11 12.36 -0.93
CA PHE A 24 0.19 10.93 -1.28
C PHE A 24 -0.15 10.71 -2.77
N PHE A 25 -1.31 11.18 -3.23
CA PHE A 25 -1.72 10.98 -4.62
C PHE A 25 -0.87 11.76 -5.61
N ASN A 26 -0.31 12.91 -5.22
CA ASN A 26 0.59 13.68 -6.08
C ASN A 26 1.92 12.97 -6.33
N LEU A 27 2.29 12.01 -5.49
CA LEU A 27 3.49 11.18 -5.68
C LEU A 27 3.22 9.98 -6.59
N LEU A 28 1.96 9.69 -6.89
CA LEU A 28 1.56 8.64 -7.81
C LEU A 28 1.35 9.23 -9.21
N SER A 29 1.83 8.50 -10.24
CA SER A 29 1.57 8.88 -11.62
C SER A 29 0.06 8.93 -11.90
N PRO A 30 -0.40 9.84 -12.79
CA PRO A 30 -1.78 9.77 -13.28
C PRO A 30 -2.15 8.44 -13.93
N THR A 31 -1.14 7.63 -14.30
CA THR A 31 -1.33 6.31 -14.89
C THR A 31 -0.97 5.18 -13.93
N ILE A 32 -0.99 5.42 -12.63
CA ILE A 32 -0.66 4.42 -11.62
C ILE A 32 -1.46 3.13 -11.84
N HIS A 33 -0.80 2.00 -11.69
CA HIS A 33 -1.39 0.67 -11.79
C HIS A 33 -1.22 -0.04 -10.45
N ILE A 34 -2.32 -0.38 -9.80
CA ILE A 34 -2.32 -1.03 -8.49
C ILE A 34 -2.93 -2.42 -8.63
N THR A 35 -2.24 -3.43 -8.10
CA THR A 35 -2.73 -4.80 -8.05
C THR A 35 -2.77 -5.32 -6.62
N GLN A 36 -3.88 -5.95 -6.26
CA GLN A 36 -4.09 -6.64 -4.99
C GLN A 36 -4.89 -7.91 -5.28
N CYS A 37 -4.50 -9.05 -4.69
CA CYS A 37 -5.19 -10.31 -4.94
C CYS A 37 -6.68 -10.23 -4.57
N HIS A 38 -7.51 -11.01 -5.27
CA HIS A 38 -8.97 -11.02 -5.08
C HIS A 38 -9.42 -11.75 -3.81
N GLN A 39 -8.51 -12.36 -3.08
CA GLN A 39 -8.81 -13.14 -1.87
C GLN A 39 -9.04 -12.26 -0.63
N VAL A 40 -8.94 -10.94 -0.79
CA VAL A 40 -9.32 -9.97 0.23
C VAL A 40 -10.41 -9.05 -0.34
N PRO A 41 -11.28 -8.46 0.51
CA PRO A 41 -12.43 -7.68 0.02
C PRO A 41 -12.06 -6.46 -0.82
N TRP A 42 -10.86 -5.92 -0.65
CA TRP A 42 -10.38 -4.75 -1.41
C TRP A 42 -9.51 -5.15 -2.61
N GLY A 43 -9.53 -6.42 -3.01
CA GLY A 43 -8.72 -6.92 -4.12
C GLY A 43 -9.17 -6.40 -5.48
N GLY A 44 -8.26 -6.49 -6.44
CA GLY A 44 -8.54 -6.12 -7.82
C GLY A 44 -7.36 -5.46 -8.51
N VAL A 45 -7.64 -4.90 -9.68
CA VAL A 45 -6.69 -4.16 -10.50
C VAL A 45 -7.27 -2.76 -10.69
N PHE A 46 -6.46 -1.74 -10.43
CA PHE A 46 -6.91 -0.35 -10.42
C PHE A 46 -5.94 0.49 -11.24
N HIS A 47 -6.49 1.34 -12.12
CA HIS A 47 -5.72 2.21 -13.01
C HIS A 47 -6.05 3.68 -12.78
N GLY A 48 -5.03 4.51 -12.64
CA GLY A 48 -5.17 5.95 -12.53
C GLY A 48 -5.62 6.41 -11.15
N HIS A 49 -5.64 7.72 -10.95
CA HIS A 49 -5.94 8.32 -9.64
C HIS A 49 -7.37 8.02 -9.17
N GLU A 50 -8.36 8.06 -10.06
CA GLU A 50 -9.75 7.82 -9.66
C GLU A 50 -9.95 6.40 -9.12
N GLU A 51 -9.42 5.41 -9.82
CA GLU A 51 -9.51 4.02 -9.36
C GLU A 51 -8.61 3.76 -8.15
N ALA A 52 -7.45 4.43 -8.07
CA ALA A 52 -6.61 4.35 -6.89
C ALA A 52 -7.34 4.86 -5.64
N LYS A 53 -8.09 5.93 -5.76
CA LYS A 53 -8.92 6.44 -4.66
C LYS A 53 -10.01 5.44 -4.27
N ILE A 54 -10.60 4.75 -5.24
CA ILE A 54 -11.56 3.68 -4.98
C ILE A 54 -10.89 2.55 -4.20
N PHE A 55 -9.69 2.13 -4.61
CA PHE A 55 -8.94 1.09 -3.91
C PHE A 55 -8.68 1.46 -2.44
N PHE A 56 -8.09 2.63 -2.19
CA PHE A 56 -7.80 3.06 -0.82
C PHE A 56 -9.07 3.30 -0.01
N GLY A 57 -10.16 3.73 -0.65
CA GLY A 57 -11.47 3.82 -0.01
C GLY A 57 -12.00 2.46 0.43
N LYS A 58 -11.81 1.42 -0.39
CA LYS A 58 -12.17 0.04 -0.02
C LYS A 58 -11.36 -0.44 1.18
N VAL A 59 -10.05 -0.26 1.15
CA VAL A 59 -9.18 -0.61 2.28
C VAL A 59 -9.70 0.06 3.55
N ASN A 60 -9.97 1.35 3.47
CA ASN A 60 -10.44 2.15 4.60
C ASN A 60 -11.83 1.71 5.11
N THR A 61 -12.65 1.13 4.26
CA THR A 61 -13.95 0.59 4.66
C THR A 61 -13.78 -0.59 5.64
N TYR A 62 -12.78 -1.41 5.43
CA TYR A 62 -12.55 -2.62 6.23
C TYR A 62 -11.55 -2.43 7.36
N LEU A 63 -10.55 -1.59 7.16
CA LEU A 63 -9.38 -1.51 8.04
C LEU A 63 -9.10 -0.08 8.50
N ASP A 64 -8.71 0.05 9.77
CA ASP A 64 -7.86 1.15 10.21
C ASP A 64 -6.43 0.63 10.08
N ASP A 65 -5.74 1.05 9.01
CA ASP A 65 -4.54 0.39 8.50
C ASP A 65 -3.30 1.26 8.67
N HIS A 66 -2.25 0.65 9.18
CA HIS A 66 -0.93 1.25 9.34
C HIS A 66 0.13 0.32 8.78
N VAL A 67 1.27 0.87 8.41
CA VAL A 67 2.39 0.10 7.88
C VAL A 67 3.63 0.33 8.73
N ALA A 68 4.20 -0.76 9.23
CA ALA A 68 5.50 -0.76 9.89
C ALA A 68 6.53 -1.32 8.90
N ILE A 69 7.44 -0.46 8.44
CA ILE A 69 8.46 -0.86 7.48
C ILE A 69 9.61 -1.52 8.24
N GLU A 70 9.95 -2.75 7.83
CA GLU A 70 11.06 -3.50 8.41
C GLU A 70 12.30 -3.50 7.52
N ARG A 71 12.10 -3.48 6.19
CA ARG A 71 13.19 -3.54 5.24
C ARG A 71 12.77 -2.90 3.92
N VAL A 72 13.71 -2.23 3.27
CA VAL A 72 13.54 -1.70 1.92
C VAL A 72 14.66 -2.24 1.04
N ILE A 73 14.29 -2.79 -0.10
CA ILE A 73 15.26 -3.21 -1.13
C ILE A 73 15.16 -2.20 -2.26
N ASP A 74 16.22 -1.40 -2.40
CA ASP A 74 16.27 -0.32 -3.39
C ASP A 74 16.87 -0.84 -4.70
N GLY A 75 16.01 -1.12 -5.68
CA GLY A 75 16.41 -1.51 -7.03
C GLY A 75 16.39 -0.33 -8.01
N SER A 76 16.37 0.90 -7.52
CA SER A 76 16.32 2.14 -8.27
C SER A 76 14.93 2.39 -8.90
N ASP A 77 14.61 1.81 -10.05
CA ASP A 77 13.28 1.97 -10.68
C ASP A 77 12.24 0.97 -10.12
N ARG A 78 12.67 -0.04 -9.39
CA ARG A 78 11.83 -1.01 -8.68
C ARG A 78 12.27 -1.07 -7.23
N ILE A 79 11.36 -0.84 -6.30
CA ILE A 79 11.67 -0.81 -4.86
C ILE A 79 10.68 -1.69 -4.12
N ALA A 80 11.21 -2.64 -3.33
CA ALA A 80 10.40 -3.50 -2.49
C ALA A 80 10.41 -2.97 -1.05
N VAL A 81 9.23 -2.78 -0.50
CA VAL A 81 9.02 -2.43 0.91
C VAL A 81 8.45 -3.63 1.62
N ILE A 82 9.18 -4.13 2.60
CA ILE A 82 8.82 -5.33 3.36
C ILE A 82 8.54 -4.90 4.79
N GLY A 83 7.44 -5.37 5.34
CA GLY A 83 7.09 -5.01 6.70
C GLY A 83 5.79 -5.66 7.15
N ARG A 84 5.06 -4.94 7.97
CA ARG A 84 3.81 -5.43 8.54
C ARG A 84 2.71 -4.39 8.34
N GLY A 85 1.54 -4.89 7.89
CA GLY A 85 0.31 -4.13 7.96
C GLY A 85 -0.36 -4.44 9.29
N HIS A 86 -0.72 -3.40 10.03
CA HIS A 86 -1.32 -3.59 11.35
C HIS A 86 -2.37 -2.51 11.63
N GLY A 87 -3.21 -2.79 12.58
CA GLY A 87 -4.28 -1.88 12.96
C GLY A 87 -5.49 -2.64 13.49
N THR A 88 -6.68 -2.20 13.13
CA THR A 88 -7.93 -2.81 13.58
C THR A 88 -8.87 -3.10 12.41
N ILE A 89 -9.61 -4.19 12.55
CA ILE A 89 -10.73 -4.55 11.66
C ILE A 89 -11.95 -3.74 12.11
N LYS A 90 -12.47 -2.89 11.26
CA LYS A 90 -13.54 -1.96 11.66
C LYS A 90 -14.83 -2.66 12.07
N SER A 91 -15.18 -3.77 11.43
CA SER A 91 -16.42 -4.48 11.71
C SER A 91 -16.44 -5.19 13.07
N THR A 92 -15.27 -5.59 13.57
CA THR A 92 -15.18 -6.39 14.81
C THR A 92 -14.43 -5.66 15.92
N GLY A 93 -13.64 -4.65 15.59
CA GLY A 93 -12.71 -4.00 16.53
C GLY A 93 -11.48 -4.82 16.86
N ARG A 94 -11.31 -6.00 16.26
CA ARG A 94 -10.13 -6.84 16.50
C ARG A 94 -8.90 -6.24 15.84
N GLY A 95 -7.75 -6.41 16.49
CA GLY A 95 -6.45 -6.05 15.92
C GLY A 95 -6.04 -7.02 14.81
N PHE A 96 -5.24 -6.53 13.89
CA PHE A 96 -4.53 -7.37 12.93
C PHE A 96 -3.07 -6.93 12.85
N ASP A 97 -2.21 -7.87 12.49
CA ASP A 97 -0.78 -7.62 12.29
C ASP A 97 -0.28 -8.73 11.37
N VAL A 98 -0.10 -8.39 10.08
CA VAL A 98 0.21 -9.38 9.05
C VAL A 98 1.43 -8.97 8.24
N PRO A 99 2.25 -9.94 7.79
CA PRO A 99 3.35 -9.65 6.87
C PRO A 99 2.83 -9.08 5.56
N ILE A 100 3.52 -8.05 5.06
CA ILE A 100 3.21 -7.42 3.78
C ILE A 100 4.48 -7.20 2.97
N MET A 101 4.32 -7.12 1.66
CA MET A 101 5.32 -6.59 0.74
C MET A 101 4.63 -5.68 -0.27
N HIS A 102 5.18 -4.50 -0.45
CA HIS A 102 4.76 -3.59 -1.51
C HIS A 102 5.88 -3.48 -2.53
N LEU A 103 5.58 -3.82 -3.78
CA LEU A 103 6.55 -3.67 -4.87
C LEU A 103 6.16 -2.46 -5.71
N TRP A 104 6.98 -1.43 -5.62
CA TRP A 104 6.79 -0.16 -6.32
C TRP A 104 7.59 -0.14 -7.60
N GLY A 105 7.02 0.42 -8.67
CA GLY A 105 7.73 0.77 -9.89
C GLY A 105 7.66 2.28 -10.10
N PHE A 106 8.75 2.85 -10.63
CA PHE A 106 8.89 4.30 -10.81
C PHE A 106 9.27 4.63 -12.24
N GLN A 107 8.77 5.78 -12.70
CA GLN A 107 9.14 6.38 -13.98
C GLN A 107 8.99 7.90 -13.86
N ASP A 108 10.02 8.63 -14.30
CA ASP A 108 10.02 10.09 -14.32
C ASP A 108 9.67 10.71 -12.97
N GLY A 109 10.17 10.12 -11.88
CA GLY A 109 9.99 10.65 -10.55
C GLY A 109 8.63 10.40 -9.91
N LEU A 110 7.79 9.55 -10.51
CA LEU A 110 6.47 9.21 -9.98
C LEU A 110 6.30 7.70 -9.89
N ALA A 111 5.51 7.25 -8.92
CA ALA A 111 5.15 5.85 -8.80
C ALA A 111 4.15 5.49 -9.90
N VAL A 112 4.51 4.53 -10.77
CA VAL A 112 3.67 4.07 -11.87
C VAL A 112 3.05 2.71 -11.62
N ARG A 113 3.55 1.97 -10.62
CA ARG A 113 3.07 0.63 -10.31
C ARG A 113 3.19 0.36 -8.81
N LEU A 114 2.16 -0.28 -8.28
CA LEU A 114 2.15 -0.82 -6.92
C LEU A 114 1.55 -2.21 -6.97
N GLU A 115 2.34 -3.22 -6.63
CA GLU A 115 1.87 -4.59 -6.42
C GLU A 115 1.88 -4.86 -4.92
N ILE A 116 0.73 -5.25 -4.37
CA ILE A 116 0.60 -5.50 -2.94
C ILE A 116 0.48 -6.98 -2.71
N VAL A 117 1.39 -7.50 -1.89
CA VAL A 117 1.38 -8.89 -1.43
C VAL A 117 1.22 -8.87 0.08
N LEU A 118 0.32 -9.68 0.59
CA LEU A 118 0.14 -9.85 2.02
C LEU A 118 -0.09 -11.33 2.33
N ASP A 119 0.06 -11.67 3.62
CA ASP A 119 -0.25 -13.03 4.08
C ASP A 119 -1.77 -13.21 4.06
N VAL A 120 -2.28 -13.80 2.96
CA VAL A 120 -3.72 -13.94 2.73
C VAL A 120 -4.39 -14.80 3.82
N PRO A 121 -3.87 -15.99 4.17
CA PRO A 121 -4.50 -16.76 5.26
C PRO A 121 -4.58 -16.01 6.56
N ALA A 122 -3.53 -15.27 6.93
CA ALA A 122 -3.52 -14.48 8.15
C ALA A 122 -4.55 -13.34 8.10
N MET A 123 -4.65 -12.65 6.97
CA MET A 123 -5.64 -11.57 6.81
C MET A 123 -7.07 -12.14 6.82
N GLN A 124 -7.31 -13.23 6.15
CA GLN A 124 -8.64 -13.87 6.15
C GLN A 124 -9.05 -14.31 7.56
N ALA A 125 -8.11 -14.85 8.35
CA ALA A 125 -8.37 -15.19 9.74
C ALA A 125 -8.72 -13.96 10.57
N ALA A 126 -8.01 -12.83 10.34
CA ALA A 126 -8.28 -11.58 11.04
C ALA A 126 -9.65 -11.00 10.68
N LEU A 127 -10.09 -11.15 9.42
CA LEU A 127 -11.37 -10.65 8.93
C LEU A 127 -12.56 -11.51 9.35
N ALA A 128 -12.34 -12.73 9.82
CA ALA A 128 -13.40 -13.64 10.23
C ALA A 128 -14.19 -13.07 11.41
N PRO A 129 -15.53 -13.31 11.43
CA PRO A 129 -16.38 -12.79 12.51
C PRO A 129 -16.06 -13.38 13.88
#